data_98bcd2f0085bf1f7993de1121e1e2714
#
_entry.id   98bcd2f0085bf1f7993de1121e1e2714
#
_cell.length_a   1.000
_cell.length_b   1.000
_cell.length_c   1.000
_cell.angle_alpha   90.00
_cell.angle_beta   90.00
_cell.angle_gamma   90.00
#
_symmetry.space_group_name_H-M   'P 1'
#
loop_
_entity.id
_entity.type
_entity.pdbx_description
1 polymer ?
#
loop_
_entity_poly.entity_id
_entity_poly.type
_entity_poly.pdbx_seq_one_letter_code
_entity_poly.pdbx_strand_id
1 'polypeptide(L)'
;MKKIIALICFVTTVGFAQETSAEFQAKLNTSYADASKSPLTAEDLKAFTTLDFYAIDQKYIVNAQFVRMKNAKVFEMKTTTDRLPKYKKYGTLYFELEGKPLSLNVYQNLDLIKKPGYEDYLFLPFSDLTCGKESYIGGRYIDLRIPEGRTIEIDFNKAYNPYCAYNHKYSCPIVPLENDLEIEILAGVKKFHD
;
A
#
# COMPACT_ATOMS: atom_id res chain seq x y z
N MET A 1 -12.38 -60.11 -18.55
CA MET A 1 -12.95 -58.82 -18.14
C MET A 1 -11.87 -58.03 -17.41
N LYS A 2 -11.27 -57.04 -18.06
CA LYS A 2 -10.21 -56.18 -17.47
C LYS A 2 -10.87 -55.01 -16.72
N LYS A 3 -10.71 -54.95 -15.40
CA LYS A 3 -11.17 -53.83 -14.59
C LYS A 3 -10.15 -52.67 -14.74
N ILE A 4 -10.58 -51.56 -15.34
CA ILE A 4 -9.82 -50.32 -15.38
C ILE A 4 -10.10 -49.58 -14.08
N ILE A 5 -9.08 -49.44 -13.23
CA ILE A 5 -9.12 -48.59 -12.03
C ILE A 5 -8.70 -47.19 -12.46
N ALA A 6 -9.64 -46.27 -12.51
CA ALA A 6 -9.35 -44.85 -12.76
C ALA A 6 -8.78 -44.24 -11.48
N LEU A 7 -7.52 -43.88 -11.51
CA LEU A 7 -6.84 -43.15 -10.43
C LEU A 7 -7.23 -41.65 -10.55
N ILE A 8 -8.11 -41.17 -9.67
CA ILE A 8 -8.46 -39.77 -9.59
C ILE A 8 -7.36 -39.06 -8.80
N CYS A 9 -6.47 -38.35 -9.48
CA CYS A 9 -5.52 -37.43 -8.84
C CYS A 9 -6.26 -36.20 -8.33
N PHE A 10 -6.41 -36.06 -7.02
CA PHE A 10 -6.85 -34.83 -6.36
C PHE A 10 -5.70 -33.84 -6.38
N VAL A 11 -5.72 -32.86 -7.28
CA VAL A 11 -4.79 -31.72 -7.27
C VAL A 11 -5.28 -30.73 -6.21
N THR A 12 -4.69 -30.77 -5.03
CA THR A 12 -4.91 -29.73 -4.00
C THR A 12 -4.14 -28.47 -4.42
N THR A 13 -4.84 -27.47 -4.92
CA THR A 13 -4.27 -26.12 -5.08
C THR A 13 -4.10 -25.52 -3.69
N VAL A 14 -2.87 -25.41 -3.22
CA VAL A 14 -2.53 -24.60 -2.06
C VAL A 14 -2.64 -23.14 -2.49
N GLY A 15 -3.81 -22.53 -2.31
CA GLY A 15 -3.96 -21.09 -2.42
C GLY A 15 -3.22 -20.44 -1.26
N PHE A 16 -2.23 -19.60 -1.54
CA PHE A 16 -1.69 -18.68 -0.53
C PHE A 16 -2.83 -17.73 -0.16
N ALA A 17 -3.31 -17.82 1.07
CA ALA A 17 -4.29 -16.86 1.58
C ALA A 17 -3.63 -15.47 1.60
N GLN A 18 -4.29 -14.51 0.98
CA GLN A 18 -3.86 -13.12 1.03
C GLN A 18 -3.99 -12.60 2.47
N GLU A 19 -2.98 -11.87 2.96
CA GLU A 19 -2.99 -11.27 4.30
C GLU A 19 -4.23 -10.38 4.47
N THR A 20 -4.99 -10.58 5.53
CA THR A 20 -6.18 -9.77 5.84
C THR A 20 -5.80 -8.37 6.34
N SER A 21 -6.75 -7.41 6.31
CA SER A 21 -6.55 -6.08 6.87
C SER A 21 -6.17 -6.13 8.35
N ALA A 22 -6.81 -7.01 9.13
CA ALA A 22 -6.54 -7.17 10.58
C ALA A 22 -5.13 -7.72 10.85
N GLU A 23 -4.70 -8.73 10.08
CA GLU A 23 -3.34 -9.28 10.18
C GLU A 23 -2.28 -8.24 9.81
N PHE A 24 -2.52 -7.46 8.75
CA PHE A 24 -1.64 -6.37 8.34
C PHE A 24 -1.49 -5.33 9.45
N GLN A 25 -2.60 -4.85 10.03
CA GLN A 25 -2.58 -3.84 11.10
C GLN A 25 -1.88 -4.38 12.37
N ALA A 26 -2.13 -5.63 12.74
CA ALA A 26 -1.45 -6.29 13.87
C ALA A 26 0.07 -6.41 13.64
N LYS A 27 0.48 -6.78 12.42
CA LYS A 27 1.89 -6.90 12.03
C LYS A 27 2.57 -5.52 12.01
N LEU A 28 1.88 -4.49 11.54
CA LEU A 28 2.38 -3.12 11.55
C LEU A 28 2.63 -2.66 13.00
N ASN A 29 1.66 -2.84 13.90
CA ASN A 29 1.80 -2.53 15.33
C ASN A 29 2.98 -3.28 15.96
N THR A 30 3.13 -4.59 15.70
CA THR A 30 4.26 -5.39 16.17
C THR A 30 5.59 -4.84 15.69
N SER A 31 5.68 -4.46 14.41
CA SER A 31 6.88 -3.87 13.84
C SER A 31 7.23 -2.51 14.45
N TYR A 32 6.22 -1.69 14.77
CA TYR A 32 6.41 -0.38 15.37
C TYR A 32 6.77 -0.45 16.86
N ALA A 33 6.34 -1.49 17.56
CA ALA A 33 6.74 -1.75 18.94
C ALA A 33 8.16 -2.33 19.08
N ASP A 34 8.70 -2.90 17.99
CA ASP A 34 10.05 -3.51 17.99
C ASP A 34 11.12 -2.43 17.78
N ALA A 35 11.90 -2.12 18.81
CA ALA A 35 12.95 -1.09 18.78
C ALA A 35 13.97 -1.27 17.63
N SER A 36 14.16 -2.50 17.12
CA SER A 36 15.10 -2.78 16.01
C SER A 36 14.53 -2.42 14.63
N LYS A 37 13.20 -2.24 14.52
CA LYS A 37 12.47 -2.01 13.25
C LYS A 37 11.68 -0.72 13.25
N SER A 38 11.34 -0.21 14.44
CA SER A 38 10.45 0.93 14.64
C SER A 38 10.94 2.19 13.92
N PRO A 39 10.06 2.90 13.18
CA PRO A 39 10.37 4.22 12.65
C PRO A 39 10.21 5.33 13.70
N LEU A 40 9.67 5.04 14.87
CA LEU A 40 9.38 6.02 15.90
C LEU A 40 10.66 6.69 16.43
N THR A 41 10.50 7.85 17.05
CA THR A 41 11.57 8.41 17.86
C THR A 41 11.77 7.57 19.12
N ALA A 42 12.90 7.69 19.78
CA ALA A 42 13.15 6.97 21.03
C ALA A 42 12.17 7.36 22.16
N GLU A 43 11.65 8.59 22.11
CA GLU A 43 10.65 9.11 23.04
C GLU A 43 9.28 8.49 22.77
N ASP A 44 8.81 8.57 21.50
CA ASP A 44 7.54 7.99 21.10
C ASP A 44 7.48 6.48 21.34
N LEU A 45 8.60 5.79 21.06
CA LEU A 45 8.68 4.34 21.24
C LEU A 45 8.46 3.92 22.72
N LYS A 46 8.91 4.73 23.68
CA LYS A 46 8.70 4.45 25.12
C LYS A 46 7.23 4.51 25.52
N ALA A 47 6.46 5.40 24.86
CA ALA A 47 5.04 5.61 25.14
C ALA A 47 4.14 4.81 24.18
N PHE A 48 4.71 4.17 23.17
CA PHE A 48 3.96 3.50 22.12
C PHE A 48 3.19 2.28 22.65
N THR A 49 1.92 2.24 22.35
CA THR A 49 1.04 1.10 22.63
C THR A 49 0.49 0.50 21.33
N THR A 50 -0.05 1.33 20.47
CA THR A 50 -0.62 0.94 19.17
C THR A 50 -0.72 2.16 18.26
N LEU A 51 -0.74 1.95 16.96
CA LEU A 51 -1.17 2.96 16.00
C LEU A 51 -2.70 3.10 16.10
N ASP A 52 -3.19 4.32 15.85
CA ASP A 52 -4.63 4.55 15.70
C ASP A 52 -5.05 4.25 14.25
N PHE A 53 -6.06 3.40 14.10
CA PHE A 53 -6.64 3.03 12.82
C PHE A 53 -8.11 3.41 12.76
N TYR A 54 -8.60 3.66 11.56
CA TYR A 54 -10.04 3.59 11.32
C TYR A 54 -10.53 2.16 11.51
N ALA A 55 -11.82 2.00 11.83
CA ALA A 55 -12.45 0.69 11.86
C ALA A 55 -12.35 0.03 10.48
N ILE A 56 -12.03 -1.27 10.45
CA ILE A 56 -11.99 -2.03 9.20
C ILE A 56 -13.39 -2.07 8.59
N ASP A 57 -13.50 -1.60 7.33
CA ASP A 57 -14.76 -1.58 6.59
C ASP A 57 -14.53 -2.18 5.20
N GLN A 58 -15.34 -3.19 4.85
CA GLN A 58 -15.26 -3.91 3.60
C GLN A 58 -15.52 -3.03 2.36
N LYS A 59 -16.25 -1.91 2.51
CA LYS A 59 -16.47 -0.96 1.41
C LYS A 59 -15.18 -0.35 0.88
N TYR A 60 -14.12 -0.33 1.69
CA TYR A 60 -12.79 0.17 1.32
C TYR A 60 -11.86 -0.91 0.74
N ILE A 61 -12.38 -2.10 0.46
CA ILE A 61 -11.70 -3.14 -0.31
C ILE A 61 -12.31 -3.15 -1.71
N VAL A 62 -11.59 -2.65 -2.69
CA VAL A 62 -12.11 -2.46 -4.05
C VAL A 62 -11.29 -3.24 -5.08
N ASN A 63 -11.97 -3.80 -6.07
CA ASN A 63 -11.32 -4.42 -7.22
C ASN A 63 -11.15 -3.37 -8.32
N ALA A 64 -9.91 -2.96 -8.56
CA ALA A 64 -9.56 -1.98 -9.57
C ALA A 64 -9.18 -2.65 -10.90
N GLN A 65 -9.61 -2.05 -12.02
CA GLN A 65 -9.10 -2.38 -13.33
C GLN A 65 -7.68 -1.83 -13.47
N PHE A 66 -6.71 -2.70 -13.66
CA PHE A 66 -5.32 -2.34 -13.87
C PHE A 66 -5.00 -2.15 -15.35
N VAL A 67 -4.54 -0.96 -15.70
CA VAL A 67 -4.08 -0.61 -17.05
C VAL A 67 -2.58 -0.30 -17.01
N ARG A 68 -1.77 -1.22 -17.53
CA ARG A 68 -0.32 -1.10 -17.57
C ARG A 68 0.14 -0.01 -18.54
N MET A 69 1.08 0.84 -18.11
CA MET A 69 1.75 1.82 -18.96
C MET A 69 3.06 1.23 -19.53
N LYS A 70 3.06 0.84 -20.81
CA LYS A 70 4.21 0.13 -21.42
C LYS A 70 5.46 1.00 -21.63
N ASN A 71 5.30 2.28 -21.93
CA ASN A 71 6.39 3.20 -22.31
C ASN A 71 6.52 4.37 -21.33
N ALA A 72 6.38 4.10 -20.03
CA ALA A 72 6.50 5.13 -19.00
C ALA A 72 7.93 5.67 -18.96
N LYS A 73 8.05 7.00 -19.00
CA LYS A 73 9.33 7.67 -18.76
C LYS A 73 9.76 7.51 -17.32
N VAL A 74 11.07 7.37 -17.13
CA VAL A 74 11.68 7.45 -15.81
C VAL A 74 11.67 8.91 -15.36
N PHE A 75 11.35 9.16 -14.11
CA PHE A 75 11.38 10.47 -13.50
C PHE A 75 11.96 10.40 -12.08
N GLU A 76 12.35 11.53 -11.56
CA GLU A 76 12.81 11.69 -10.19
C GLU A 76 11.61 12.03 -9.29
N MET A 77 11.28 11.13 -8.36
CA MET A 77 10.18 11.34 -7.42
C MET A 77 10.66 12.25 -6.29
N LYS A 78 9.94 13.36 -6.09
CA LYS A 78 10.21 14.25 -4.95
C LYS A 78 10.02 13.52 -3.63
N THR A 79 10.85 13.85 -2.66
CA THR A 79 10.74 13.33 -1.30
C THR A 79 10.70 14.48 -0.28
N THR A 80 10.47 14.15 0.97
CA THR A 80 10.50 15.11 2.09
C THR A 80 11.91 15.65 2.39
N THR A 81 12.93 15.24 1.62
CA THR A 81 14.31 15.71 1.67
C THR A 81 14.81 16.00 0.25
N ASP A 82 16.10 16.28 0.07
CA ASP A 82 16.71 16.50 -1.25
C ASP A 82 16.93 15.21 -2.06
N ARG A 83 16.61 14.04 -1.50
CA ARG A 83 16.75 12.76 -2.19
C ARG A 83 15.72 12.65 -3.31
N LEU A 84 16.15 12.30 -4.53
CA LEU A 84 15.35 12.18 -5.74
C LEU A 84 15.48 10.76 -6.34
N PRO A 85 14.85 9.75 -5.75
CA PRO A 85 14.89 8.37 -6.26
C PRO A 85 14.21 8.27 -7.62
N LYS A 86 14.72 7.38 -8.48
CA LYS A 86 14.17 7.15 -9.82
C LYS A 86 12.98 6.21 -9.78
N TYR A 87 11.89 6.68 -10.31
CA TYR A 87 10.63 5.94 -10.45
C TYR A 87 10.16 5.92 -11.90
N LYS A 88 9.27 4.98 -12.18
CA LYS A 88 8.41 5.01 -13.38
C LYS A 88 6.96 4.79 -12.96
N LYS A 89 6.03 5.45 -13.65
CA LYS A 89 4.60 5.16 -13.55
C LYS A 89 4.35 3.81 -14.23
N TYR A 90 4.02 2.79 -13.45
CA TYR A 90 3.87 1.44 -13.98
C TYR A 90 2.51 1.20 -14.61
N GLY A 91 1.48 1.83 -14.08
CA GLY A 91 0.12 1.74 -14.57
C GLY A 91 -0.84 2.64 -13.83
N THR A 92 -2.12 2.53 -14.21
CA THR A 92 -3.23 3.23 -13.56
C THR A 92 -4.27 2.21 -13.12
N LEU A 93 -4.81 2.40 -11.94
CA LEU A 93 -5.89 1.63 -11.34
C LEU A 93 -7.17 2.42 -11.47
N TYR A 94 -8.20 1.87 -12.10
CA TYR A 94 -9.53 2.47 -12.22
C TYR A 94 -10.50 1.68 -11.35
N PHE A 95 -11.23 2.34 -10.48
CA PHE A 95 -12.16 1.71 -9.56
C PHE A 95 -13.33 2.65 -9.25
N GLU A 96 -14.34 2.11 -8.60
CA GLU A 96 -15.48 2.88 -8.08
C GLU A 96 -15.50 2.77 -6.56
N LEU A 97 -15.73 3.88 -5.89
CA LEU A 97 -15.94 3.92 -4.45
C LEU A 97 -17.05 4.92 -4.14
N GLU A 98 -18.05 4.48 -3.36
CA GLU A 98 -19.24 5.28 -3.02
C GLU A 98 -19.95 5.88 -4.26
N GLY A 99 -20.02 5.10 -5.36
CA GLY A 99 -20.66 5.52 -6.61
C GLY A 99 -19.85 6.53 -7.42
N LYS A 100 -18.62 6.85 -7.02
CA LYS A 100 -17.73 7.76 -7.76
C LYS A 100 -16.66 6.97 -8.52
N PRO A 101 -16.48 7.21 -9.83
CA PRO A 101 -15.36 6.67 -10.59
C PRO A 101 -14.07 7.39 -10.18
N LEU A 102 -13.06 6.63 -9.80
CA LEU A 102 -11.78 7.12 -9.30
C LEU A 102 -10.62 6.43 -10.03
N SER A 103 -9.45 7.04 -9.97
CA SER A 103 -8.25 6.43 -10.48
C SER A 103 -7.02 6.79 -9.66
N LEU A 104 -6.08 5.85 -9.55
CA LEU A 104 -4.80 6.04 -8.89
C LEU A 104 -3.68 5.44 -9.75
N ASN A 105 -2.55 6.11 -9.80
CA ASN A 105 -1.36 5.62 -10.47
C ASN A 105 -0.51 4.79 -9.53
N VAL A 106 0.05 3.71 -10.03
CA VAL A 106 1.03 2.89 -9.31
C VAL A 106 2.41 3.06 -9.92
N TYR A 107 3.41 3.04 -9.05
CA TYR A 107 4.79 3.35 -9.40
C TYR A 107 5.73 2.20 -9.07
N GLN A 108 6.85 2.12 -9.79
CA GLN A 108 7.98 1.26 -9.44
C GLN A 108 9.22 2.11 -9.17
N ASN A 109 9.83 1.89 -8.00
CA ASN A 109 11.15 2.39 -7.69
C ASN A 109 12.19 1.51 -8.39
N LEU A 110 13.02 2.12 -9.26
CA LEU A 110 13.96 1.39 -10.11
C LEU A 110 15.14 0.74 -9.36
N ASP A 111 15.41 1.16 -8.15
CA ASP A 111 16.44 0.54 -7.32
C ASP A 111 15.85 -0.55 -6.42
N LEU A 112 14.62 -0.36 -5.94
CA LEU A 112 13.95 -1.33 -5.10
C LEU A 112 13.63 -2.63 -5.86
N ILE A 113 13.14 -2.53 -7.10
CA ILE A 113 12.81 -3.71 -7.93
C ILE A 113 14.00 -4.58 -8.34
N LYS A 114 15.24 -4.14 -8.05
CA LYS A 114 16.46 -4.94 -8.24
C LYS A 114 16.75 -5.83 -7.04
N LYS A 115 16.08 -5.64 -5.92
CA LYS A 115 16.27 -6.41 -4.70
C LYS A 115 15.43 -7.67 -4.72
N PRO A 116 15.95 -8.82 -4.24
CA PRO A 116 15.18 -10.06 -4.16
C PRO A 116 13.87 -9.88 -3.41
N GLY A 117 12.76 -10.35 -4.00
CA GLY A 117 11.41 -10.27 -3.46
C GLY A 117 10.68 -8.94 -3.69
N TYR A 118 11.29 -8.01 -4.46
CA TYR A 118 10.67 -6.74 -4.84
C TYR A 118 10.51 -6.56 -6.36
N GLU A 119 10.75 -7.59 -7.15
CA GLU A 119 10.73 -7.52 -8.62
C GLU A 119 9.36 -7.12 -9.17
N ASP A 120 8.30 -7.56 -8.51
CA ASP A 120 6.89 -7.30 -8.82
C ASP A 120 6.24 -6.23 -7.94
N TYR A 121 7.02 -5.56 -7.08
CA TYR A 121 6.51 -4.55 -6.16
C TYR A 121 5.97 -3.32 -6.89
N LEU A 122 4.79 -2.87 -6.46
CA LEU A 122 4.14 -1.63 -6.87
C LEU A 122 3.88 -0.73 -5.66
N PHE A 123 4.29 0.50 -5.77
CA PHE A 123 4.06 1.55 -4.80
C PHE A 123 2.80 2.35 -5.16
N LEU A 124 1.84 2.40 -4.26
CA LEU A 124 0.60 3.17 -4.40
C LEU A 124 0.55 4.27 -3.32
N PRO A 125 1.11 5.45 -3.58
CA PRO A 125 0.89 6.61 -2.72
C PRO A 125 -0.44 7.29 -3.09
N PHE A 126 -1.17 7.82 -2.10
CA PHE A 126 -2.38 8.61 -2.34
C PHE A 126 -2.61 9.62 -1.23
N SER A 127 -3.30 10.70 -1.56
CA SER A 127 -3.90 11.66 -0.63
C SER A 127 -5.41 11.69 -0.83
N ASP A 128 -6.13 12.18 0.15
CA ASP A 128 -7.58 12.25 0.17
C ASP A 128 -8.07 13.37 1.11
N LEU A 129 -9.36 13.62 1.17
CA LEU A 129 -9.93 14.73 1.95
C LEU A 129 -9.77 14.60 3.48
N THR A 130 -9.29 13.47 4.00
CA THR A 130 -8.95 13.31 5.43
C THR A 130 -7.55 13.84 5.77
N CYS A 131 -6.69 14.08 4.75
CA CYS A 131 -5.32 14.53 4.95
C CYS A 131 -5.27 15.88 5.67
N GLY A 132 -4.43 15.95 6.72
CA GLY A 132 -4.31 17.14 7.57
C GLY A 132 -5.43 17.32 8.59
N LYS A 133 -6.44 16.46 8.59
CA LYS A 133 -7.51 16.38 9.59
C LYS A 133 -7.29 15.16 10.48
N GLU A 134 -7.81 14.01 10.04
CA GLU A 134 -7.77 12.74 10.78
C GLU A 134 -6.62 11.83 10.32
N SER A 135 -6.15 11.99 9.08
CA SER A 135 -4.98 11.28 8.56
C SER A 135 -3.78 12.22 8.35
N TYR A 136 -2.61 11.63 8.12
CA TYR A 136 -1.37 12.39 7.92
C TYR A 136 -1.46 13.31 6.71
N ILE A 137 -1.05 14.57 6.88
CA ILE A 137 -1.13 15.62 5.85
C ILE A 137 -0.40 15.27 4.55
N GLY A 138 0.66 14.49 4.62
CA GLY A 138 1.47 14.07 3.45
C GLY A 138 0.90 12.88 2.68
N GLY A 139 -0.31 12.41 3.02
CA GLY A 139 -0.93 11.24 2.44
C GLY A 139 -0.44 9.92 3.01
N ARG A 140 -0.93 8.83 2.44
CA ARG A 140 -0.68 7.45 2.88
C ARG A 140 -0.23 6.57 1.72
N TYR A 141 0.27 5.39 2.05
CA TYR A 141 0.79 4.44 1.08
C TYR A 141 0.11 3.08 1.21
N ILE A 142 0.04 2.37 0.10
CA ILE A 142 -0.34 0.95 0.04
C ILE A 142 0.70 0.24 -0.80
N ASP A 143 1.18 -0.90 -0.30
CA ASP A 143 2.08 -1.78 -1.03
C ASP A 143 1.27 -2.78 -1.84
N LEU A 144 1.55 -2.87 -3.12
CA LEU A 144 0.88 -3.78 -4.04
C LEU A 144 1.91 -4.64 -4.78
N ARG A 145 1.40 -5.66 -5.49
CA ARG A 145 2.18 -6.51 -6.39
C ARG A 145 1.61 -6.45 -7.79
N ILE A 146 2.45 -6.68 -8.79
CA ILE A 146 1.97 -6.78 -10.18
C ILE A 146 0.99 -7.93 -10.28
N PRO A 147 -0.26 -7.70 -10.70
CA PRO A 147 -1.24 -8.76 -10.81
C PRO A 147 -0.95 -9.65 -12.03
N GLU A 148 -1.33 -10.92 -11.96
CA GLU A 148 -1.28 -11.85 -13.11
C GLU A 148 -2.28 -11.46 -14.22
N GLY A 149 -3.39 -10.81 -13.82
CA GLY A 149 -4.49 -10.42 -14.70
C GLY A 149 -4.62 -8.91 -14.92
N ARG A 150 -5.85 -8.49 -15.19
CA ARG A 150 -6.22 -7.09 -15.42
C ARG A 150 -6.92 -6.45 -14.24
N THR A 151 -7.02 -7.13 -13.13
CA THR A 151 -7.62 -6.63 -11.90
C THR A 151 -6.65 -6.74 -10.75
N ILE A 152 -6.73 -5.79 -9.83
CA ILE A 152 -5.95 -5.78 -8.61
C ILE A 152 -6.86 -5.31 -7.47
N GLU A 153 -6.78 -5.97 -6.33
CA GLU A 153 -7.46 -5.52 -5.13
C GLU A 153 -6.68 -4.37 -4.50
N ILE A 154 -7.39 -3.30 -4.17
CA ILE A 154 -6.90 -2.21 -3.32
C ILE A 154 -7.63 -2.31 -2.00
N ASP A 155 -6.92 -2.63 -0.93
CA ASP A 155 -7.44 -2.65 0.43
C ASP A 155 -6.95 -1.38 1.16
N PHE A 156 -7.78 -0.34 1.18
CA PHE A 156 -7.45 0.91 1.86
C PHE A 156 -7.35 0.75 3.39
N ASN A 157 -7.91 -0.33 3.98
CA ASN A 157 -7.70 -0.63 5.40
C ASN A 157 -6.25 -0.99 5.72
N LYS A 158 -5.43 -1.29 4.69
CA LYS A 158 -3.97 -1.50 4.79
C LYS A 158 -3.17 -0.24 4.50
N ALA A 159 -3.80 0.92 4.33
CA ALA A 159 -3.08 2.17 4.13
C ALA A 159 -2.27 2.54 5.38
N TYR A 160 -1.01 2.91 5.18
CA TYR A 160 -0.08 3.28 6.25
C TYR A 160 0.59 4.63 5.98
N ASN A 161 1.03 5.31 7.04
CA ASN A 161 1.73 6.57 6.92
C ASN A 161 3.20 6.35 6.52
N PRO A 162 3.79 7.27 5.71
CA PRO A 162 5.23 7.31 5.49
C PRO A 162 6.00 7.46 6.81
N TYR A 163 7.20 6.90 6.90
CA TYR A 163 8.01 6.95 8.12
C TYR A 163 8.32 8.36 8.60
N CYS A 164 8.35 9.34 7.69
CA CYS A 164 8.56 10.76 8.05
C CYS A 164 7.39 11.36 8.86
N ALA A 165 6.21 10.74 8.85
CA ALA A 165 5.10 11.10 9.74
C ALA A 165 5.41 10.82 11.22
N TYR A 166 6.36 9.93 11.49
CA TYR A 166 6.77 9.51 12.84
C TYR A 166 8.14 10.06 13.24
N ASN A 167 9.02 10.29 12.26
CA ASN A 167 10.37 10.77 12.54
C ASN A 167 10.96 11.46 11.31
N HIS A 168 11.26 12.73 11.44
CA HIS A 168 11.76 13.59 10.36
C HIS A 168 13.12 13.17 9.76
N LYS A 169 13.83 12.23 10.39
CA LYS A 169 15.05 11.65 9.80
C LYS A 169 14.82 10.88 8.51
N TYR A 170 13.57 10.44 8.26
CA TYR A 170 13.25 9.63 7.08
C TYR A 170 12.92 10.50 5.87
N SER A 171 13.43 10.06 4.72
CA SER A 171 13.15 10.64 3.41
C SER A 171 12.05 9.84 2.72
N CYS A 172 10.86 10.39 2.62
CA CYS A 172 9.68 9.72 2.09
C CYS A 172 9.20 10.34 0.78
N PRO A 173 8.76 9.54 -0.21
CA PRO A 173 8.15 10.05 -1.42
C PRO A 173 6.95 10.96 -1.13
N ILE A 174 6.89 12.10 -1.81
CA ILE A 174 5.71 12.97 -1.78
C ILE A 174 4.66 12.39 -2.72
N VAL A 175 3.41 12.35 -2.28
CA VAL A 175 2.29 11.88 -3.11
C VAL A 175 2.18 12.77 -4.35
N PRO A 176 2.23 12.21 -5.57
CA PRO A 176 1.99 12.98 -6.78
C PRO A 176 0.56 13.54 -6.82
N LEU A 177 0.37 14.77 -7.27
CA LEU A 177 -0.93 15.44 -7.34
C LEU A 177 -1.99 14.64 -8.11
N GLU A 178 -1.57 13.84 -9.08
CA GLU A 178 -2.44 12.94 -9.86
C GLU A 178 -3.01 11.76 -9.05
N ASN A 179 -2.54 11.56 -7.81
CA ASN A 179 -3.02 10.57 -6.85
C ASN A 179 -3.75 11.23 -5.65
N ASP A 180 -4.22 12.45 -5.85
CA ASP A 180 -5.09 13.12 -4.89
C ASP A 180 -6.56 12.77 -5.18
N LEU A 181 -7.26 12.22 -4.18
CA LEU A 181 -8.65 11.78 -4.29
C LEU A 181 -9.58 12.83 -3.68
N GLU A 182 -10.55 13.30 -4.45
CA GLU A 182 -11.60 14.22 -3.98
C GLU A 182 -12.73 13.50 -3.23
N ILE A 183 -12.35 12.60 -2.30
CA ILE A 183 -13.24 11.84 -1.43
C ILE A 183 -12.52 11.55 -0.12
N GLU A 184 -13.26 11.32 0.97
CA GLU A 184 -12.68 10.86 2.24
C GLU A 184 -12.48 9.35 2.24
N ILE A 185 -11.27 8.88 2.56
CA ILE A 185 -10.95 7.47 2.75
C ILE A 185 -10.81 7.20 4.25
N LEU A 186 -11.92 6.88 4.91
CA LEU A 186 -11.98 6.58 6.34
C LEU A 186 -11.53 5.14 6.63
N ALA A 187 -10.32 4.78 6.18
CA ALA A 187 -9.73 3.46 6.30
C ALA A 187 -8.22 3.56 6.49
N GLY A 188 -7.59 2.52 7.04
CA GLY A 188 -6.15 2.46 7.31
C GLY A 188 -5.72 3.25 8.55
N VAL A 189 -4.45 3.67 8.60
CA VAL A 189 -3.89 4.36 9.75
C VAL A 189 -4.27 5.84 9.77
N LYS A 190 -4.55 6.37 10.96
CA LYS A 190 -4.77 7.81 11.20
C LYS A 190 -3.45 8.55 11.41
N LYS A 191 -3.50 9.88 11.60
CA LYS A 191 -2.30 10.66 11.96
C LYS A 191 -1.74 10.19 13.31
N PHE A 192 -0.44 10.31 13.48
CA PHE A 192 0.25 9.89 14.70
C PHE A 192 0.46 11.06 15.67
N HIS A 193 0.83 12.23 15.15
CA HIS A 193 0.92 13.49 15.90
C HIS A 193 -0.10 14.50 15.39
N ASP A 194 -0.46 15.48 16.22
CA ASP A 194 -1.29 16.64 15.88
C ASP A 194 -0.52 17.68 15.08
#